data_f414878adfc5e4ae104707c035815755
#
_entry.id   f414878adfc5e4ae104707c035815755
#
_cell.length_a   1.000
_cell.length_b   1.000
_cell.length_c   1.000
_cell.angle_alpha   90.00
_cell.angle_beta   90.00
_cell.angle_gamma   90.00
#
_symmetry.space_group_name_H-M   'P 1'
#
loop_
_entity.id
_entity.type
_entity.pdbx_description
1 polymer ?
#
loop_
_entity_poly.entity_id
_entity_poly.type
_entity_poly.pdbx_seq_one_letter_code
_entity_poly.pdbx_strand_id
1 'polypeptide(L)'
;MSQYCCSCARDKMLQFLSSTCNLGQTCNADMTCASTDLAINRTSKMSKNVLAFADKKAETPLKTTRFRQMLTSSDTSFIMEAHNGLSAKIVEETGFEGVWASGLSVSAALGVRDSNEASWTQVLEVLEFMADATSIPILVDADTGYGNFNNFRRLVNKLIQRDIAAVCIEDKLFPKTNSFLGSNQPLADVDEFCGKIKAGKDAQSHDDFCIIARVEALIAGWGLDEALRRAEAYYEAGADGILIHSKESVADEILAFTEEWANRSPVVIVPTKYYATPTQRFRE
;
A
#
# COMPACT_ATOMS: atom_id res chain seq x y z
N MET A 1 8.55 26.18 12.57
CA MET A 1 9.20 25.68 13.80
C MET A 1 8.14 25.06 14.68
N SER A 2 7.98 23.77 14.64
CA SER A 2 7.12 23.03 15.56
C SER A 2 7.91 21.81 16.06
N GLN A 3 8.37 21.92 17.31
CA GLN A 3 9.06 20.89 18.07
C GLN A 3 8.05 20.00 18.80
N TYR A 4 7.22 19.25 18.08
CA TYR A 4 6.35 18.25 18.74
C TYR A 4 6.20 17.05 17.83
N CYS A 5 7.20 16.16 17.80
CA CYS A 5 7.03 14.75 17.43
C CYS A 5 8.25 13.85 17.70
N CYS A 6 9.34 14.36 18.29
CA CYS A 6 10.55 13.53 18.50
C CYS A 6 10.64 12.81 19.85
N SER A 7 9.85 13.17 20.86
CA SER A 7 10.03 12.58 22.19
C SER A 7 9.34 11.22 22.36
N CYS A 8 8.17 11.05 21.75
CA CYS A 8 7.40 9.80 21.90
C CYS A 8 7.98 8.61 21.13
N ALA A 9 8.62 8.89 19.97
CA ALA A 9 9.30 7.85 19.19
C ALA A 9 10.63 7.41 19.84
N ARG A 10 11.30 8.32 20.55
CA ARG A 10 12.56 8.03 21.22
C ARG A 10 12.42 7.09 22.41
N ASP A 11 11.35 7.23 23.19
CA ASP A 11 11.12 6.39 24.36
C ASP A 11 10.71 4.95 24.00
N LYS A 12 9.95 4.78 22.93
CA LYS A 12 9.59 3.44 22.43
C LYS A 12 10.77 2.73 21.74
N MET A 13 11.63 3.46 21.05
CA MET A 13 12.83 2.89 20.43
C MET A 13 13.86 2.42 21.47
N LEU A 14 13.99 3.10 22.61
CA LEU A 14 14.87 2.69 23.71
C LEU A 14 14.32 1.45 24.48
N GLN A 15 13.01 1.29 24.57
CA GLN A 15 12.42 0.07 25.16
C GLN A 15 12.62 -1.17 24.27
N PHE A 16 12.61 -1.02 22.95
CA PHE A 16 12.85 -2.13 22.03
C PHE A 16 14.31 -2.65 22.08
N LEU A 17 15.27 -1.75 22.29
CA LEU A 17 16.70 -2.12 22.43
C LEU A 17 17.04 -2.71 23.80
N SER A 18 16.25 -2.48 24.84
CA SER A 18 16.50 -3.02 26.18
C SER A 18 15.92 -4.42 26.42
N SER A 19 14.97 -4.88 25.60
CA SER A 19 14.35 -6.20 25.71
C SER A 19 15.12 -7.33 25.01
N THR A 20 16.18 -7.02 24.24
CA THR A 20 17.01 -8.04 23.54
C THR A 20 18.33 -8.35 24.22
N CYS A 21 18.60 -7.80 25.40
CA CYS A 21 19.87 -8.02 26.12
C CYS A 21 19.63 -8.63 27.51
N ASN A 22 19.09 -9.86 27.56
CA ASN A 22 19.13 -10.72 28.73
C ASN A 22 19.44 -12.17 28.31
N LEU A 23 20.67 -12.39 27.85
CA LEU A 23 21.25 -13.72 27.72
C LEU A 23 22.54 -13.74 28.52
N GLY A 24 22.39 -13.90 29.82
CA GLY A 24 23.45 -14.22 30.74
C GLY A 24 23.05 -15.40 31.60
N GLN A 25 23.10 -16.61 31.04
CA GLN A 25 23.22 -17.84 31.83
C GLN A 25 24.18 -18.77 31.15
N THR A 26 25.28 -18.99 31.86
CA THR A 26 26.36 -19.92 31.60
C THR A 26 25.83 -21.36 31.53
N CYS A 27 26.06 -22.03 30.41
CA CYS A 27 25.94 -23.48 30.32
C CYS A 27 27.13 -24.15 30.96
N ASN A 28 26.94 -24.88 32.05
CA ASN A 28 27.84 -25.91 32.51
C ASN A 28 27.52 -27.21 31.75
N ALA A 29 28.56 -27.71 31.12
CA ALA A 29 28.58 -29.08 30.58
C ALA A 29 28.71 -30.07 31.73
N ASP A 30 27.80 -31.03 31.77
CA ASP A 30 28.11 -32.42 32.16
C ASP A 30 26.92 -33.34 31.96
N MET A 31 27.11 -34.24 31.06
CA MET A 31 27.01 -35.70 31.18
C MET A 31 25.70 -36.45 30.99
N THR A 32 25.91 -37.38 30.10
CA THR A 32 25.53 -38.78 30.03
C THR A 32 24.17 -39.17 29.41
N CYS A 33 24.39 -39.82 28.29
CA CYS A 33 23.53 -40.74 27.59
C CYS A 33 23.18 -41.94 28.47
N ALA A 34 21.91 -42.26 28.63
CA ALA A 34 21.48 -43.56 29.05
C ALA A 34 20.26 -44.00 28.22
N SER A 35 20.53 -44.94 27.35
CA SER A 35 19.55 -45.71 26.65
C SER A 35 18.80 -46.65 27.63
N THR A 36 17.48 -46.67 27.55
CA THR A 36 16.71 -47.85 27.95
C THR A 36 15.47 -48.00 27.08
N ASP A 37 15.49 -49.08 26.32
CA ASP A 37 14.34 -49.70 25.71
C ASP A 37 13.30 -50.08 26.78
N LEU A 38 12.03 -49.85 26.55
CA LEU A 38 10.99 -50.73 27.05
C LEU A 38 9.69 -50.66 26.23
N ALA A 39 9.50 -51.69 25.49
CA ALA A 39 8.27 -52.51 25.31
C ALA A 39 6.92 -51.80 25.07
N ILE A 40 6.47 -52.03 23.89
CA ILE A 40 5.09 -51.99 23.42
C ILE A 40 4.18 -52.80 24.34
N ASN A 41 3.11 -52.19 24.82
CA ASN A 41 1.93 -52.99 25.18
C ASN A 41 0.65 -52.34 24.62
N ARG A 42 0.05 -53.07 23.68
CA ARG A 42 -1.28 -52.79 23.14
C ARG A 42 -2.33 -53.04 24.22
N THR A 43 -3.32 -52.19 24.37
CA THR A 43 -4.74 -52.52 24.19
C THR A 43 -5.66 -51.33 24.50
N SER A 44 -6.42 -50.97 23.48
CA SER A 44 -7.86 -50.68 23.48
C SER A 44 -8.47 -49.67 24.43
N LYS A 45 -8.91 -48.59 23.90
CA LYS A 45 -10.30 -48.19 23.69
C LYS A 45 -10.32 -46.79 23.07
N MET A 46 -10.57 -46.75 21.79
CA MET A 46 -10.96 -45.50 21.13
C MET A 46 -12.19 -44.91 21.82
N SER A 47 -12.00 -43.85 22.54
CA SER A 47 -13.10 -42.92 22.82
C SER A 47 -13.28 -42.01 21.61
N LYS A 48 -14.30 -42.31 20.82
CA LYS A 48 -14.84 -41.45 19.77
C LYS A 48 -15.50 -40.24 20.42
N ASN A 49 -14.77 -39.21 20.86
CA ASN A 49 -15.34 -37.91 21.23
C ASN A 49 -14.23 -36.86 21.46
N VAL A 50 -13.31 -36.71 20.48
CA VAL A 50 -12.43 -35.55 20.41
C VAL A 50 -12.54 -34.97 19.01
N LEU A 51 -13.75 -34.64 18.61
CA LEU A 51 -14.06 -33.87 17.41
C LEU A 51 -15.14 -32.86 17.77
N ALA A 52 -14.83 -31.91 18.61
CA ALA A 52 -15.59 -30.66 18.69
C ALA A 52 -14.76 -29.66 19.50
N PHE A 53 -14.62 -28.52 18.93
CA PHE A 53 -13.95 -27.30 19.37
C PHE A 53 -12.55 -27.11 18.79
N ALA A 54 -12.41 -27.23 17.46
CA ALA A 54 -11.64 -26.23 16.78
C ALA A 54 -12.52 -24.96 16.82
N ASP A 55 -12.28 -24.10 17.79
CA ASP A 55 -12.69 -22.71 17.68
C ASP A 55 -12.21 -22.26 16.30
N LYS A 56 -13.15 -21.99 15.39
CA LYS A 56 -12.86 -21.27 14.16
C LYS A 56 -12.40 -19.88 14.65
N LYS A 57 -11.09 -19.75 14.87
CA LYS A 57 -10.45 -18.45 14.90
C LYS A 57 -10.95 -17.80 13.62
N ALA A 58 -11.73 -16.72 13.75
CA ALA A 58 -12.20 -16.00 12.57
C ALA A 58 -10.94 -15.67 11.75
N GLU A 59 -10.84 -16.25 10.55
CA GLU A 59 -9.68 -16.00 9.69
C GLU A 59 -9.65 -14.50 9.43
N THR A 60 -8.52 -13.89 9.73
CA THR A 60 -8.32 -12.46 9.41
C THR A 60 -8.49 -12.29 7.91
N PRO A 61 -9.38 -11.40 7.44
CA PRO A 61 -9.58 -11.20 6.00
C PRO A 61 -8.25 -10.87 5.31
N LEU A 62 -8.10 -11.30 4.06
CA LEU A 62 -6.92 -11.00 3.25
C LEU A 62 -6.67 -9.47 3.20
N LYS A 63 -5.43 -9.06 3.03
CA LYS A 63 -5.07 -7.63 2.90
C LYS A 63 -5.81 -6.95 1.75
N THR A 64 -6.01 -7.66 0.63
CA THR A 64 -6.82 -7.21 -0.51
C THR A 64 -8.26 -6.92 -0.10
N THR A 65 -8.91 -7.86 0.60
CA THR A 65 -10.29 -7.69 1.08
C THR A 65 -10.40 -6.54 2.07
N ARG A 66 -9.46 -6.40 2.99
CA ARG A 66 -9.42 -5.29 3.95
C ARG A 66 -9.24 -3.95 3.26
N PHE A 67 -8.37 -3.87 2.24
CA PHE A 67 -8.18 -2.65 1.47
C PHE A 67 -9.45 -2.27 0.71
N ARG A 68 -10.11 -3.23 0.04
CA ARG A 68 -11.36 -2.98 -0.66
C ARG A 68 -12.46 -2.51 0.28
N GLN A 69 -12.61 -3.12 1.45
CA GLN A 69 -13.55 -2.69 2.48
C GLN A 69 -13.28 -1.26 2.94
N MET A 70 -12.00 -0.91 3.18
CA MET A 70 -11.58 0.43 3.54
C MET A 70 -11.86 1.43 2.42
N LEU A 71 -11.53 1.09 1.16
CA LEU A 71 -11.73 1.95 -0.01
C LEU A 71 -13.21 2.26 -0.27
N THR A 72 -14.10 1.30 -0.01
CA THR A 72 -15.54 1.42 -0.27
C THR A 72 -16.36 1.81 0.97
N SER A 73 -15.69 2.06 2.11
CA SER A 73 -16.33 2.54 3.33
C SER A 73 -16.87 3.96 3.16
N SER A 74 -17.96 4.27 3.87
CA SER A 74 -18.44 5.64 4.03
C SER A 74 -17.53 6.48 4.95
N ASP A 75 -16.70 5.82 5.77
CA ASP A 75 -15.78 6.49 6.67
C ASP A 75 -14.45 6.80 5.97
N THR A 76 -13.88 7.97 6.26
CA THR A 76 -12.58 8.35 5.73
C THR A 76 -11.48 7.57 6.43
N SER A 77 -10.76 6.74 5.70
CA SER A 77 -9.59 6.01 6.18
C SER A 77 -8.28 6.76 5.93
N PHE A 78 -7.32 6.54 6.81
CA PHE A 78 -5.99 7.15 6.71
C PHE A 78 -4.93 6.08 6.52
N ILE A 79 -4.20 6.18 5.41
CA ILE A 79 -3.00 5.39 5.15
C ILE A 79 -1.78 6.28 5.25
N MET A 80 -0.66 5.73 5.73
CA MET A 80 0.56 6.49 5.95
C MET A 80 1.68 6.00 5.05
N GLU A 81 2.50 6.94 4.61
CA GLU A 81 3.67 6.68 3.79
C GLU A 81 4.68 5.76 4.50
N ALA A 82 5.23 4.80 3.74
CA ALA A 82 6.40 4.02 4.11
C ALA A 82 7.20 3.63 2.86
N HIS A 83 8.47 3.27 3.08
CA HIS A 83 9.44 3.02 2.00
C HIS A 83 10.36 1.81 2.25
N ASN A 84 10.19 1.11 3.37
CA ASN A 84 10.87 -0.15 3.69
C ASN A 84 10.13 -0.90 4.80
N GLY A 85 10.56 -2.13 5.13
CA GLY A 85 9.91 -2.95 6.15
C GLY A 85 9.86 -2.30 7.53
N LEU A 86 10.91 -1.58 7.94
CA LEU A 86 10.92 -0.90 9.24
C LEU A 86 9.90 0.24 9.31
N SER A 87 9.87 1.12 8.30
CA SER A 87 8.91 2.22 8.26
C SER A 87 7.47 1.71 8.15
N ALA A 88 7.22 0.65 7.38
CA ALA A 88 5.92 0.01 7.29
C ALA A 88 5.46 -0.58 8.64
N LYS A 89 6.37 -1.20 9.39
CA LYS A 89 6.09 -1.70 10.73
C LYS A 89 5.75 -0.57 11.71
N ILE A 90 6.46 0.55 11.65
CA ILE A 90 6.18 1.73 12.47
C ILE A 90 4.78 2.29 12.14
N VAL A 91 4.41 2.36 10.86
CA VAL A 91 3.07 2.79 10.43
C VAL A 91 1.99 1.92 11.07
N GLU A 92 2.12 0.59 11.00
CA GLU A 92 1.18 -0.33 11.63
C GLU A 92 1.10 -0.14 13.16
N GLU A 93 2.25 -0.07 13.84
CA GLU A 93 2.30 0.08 15.31
C GLU A 93 1.77 1.44 15.80
N THR A 94 1.75 2.45 14.95
CA THR A 94 1.13 3.75 15.26
C THR A 94 -0.37 3.78 15.04
N GLY A 95 -0.96 2.70 14.51
CA GLY A 95 -2.40 2.50 14.40
C GLY A 95 -3.03 2.97 13.09
N PHE A 96 -2.24 3.20 12.03
CA PHE A 96 -2.80 3.43 10.71
C PHE A 96 -3.42 2.17 10.12
N GLU A 97 -4.48 2.34 9.33
CA GLU A 97 -5.24 1.23 8.75
C GLU A 97 -4.57 0.60 7.52
N GLY A 98 -3.63 1.31 6.90
CA GLY A 98 -2.91 0.85 5.73
C GLY A 98 -1.63 1.65 5.48
N VAL A 99 -0.84 1.16 4.54
CA VAL A 99 0.42 1.73 4.10
C VAL A 99 0.29 2.27 2.67
N TRP A 100 0.77 3.50 2.44
CA TRP A 100 1.12 4.01 1.12
C TRP A 100 2.61 3.74 0.87
N ALA A 101 2.93 2.74 0.04
CA ALA A 101 4.31 2.49 -0.38
C ALA A 101 4.69 3.50 -1.46
N SER A 102 5.33 4.60 -1.04
CA SER A 102 5.59 5.78 -1.85
C SER A 102 6.74 5.54 -2.84
N GLY A 103 6.48 5.72 -4.14
CA GLY A 103 7.50 5.66 -5.19
C GLY A 103 8.62 6.67 -4.97
N LEU A 104 8.29 7.89 -4.57
CA LEU A 104 9.26 8.93 -4.24
C LEU A 104 10.20 8.50 -3.10
N SER A 105 9.65 8.03 -1.99
CA SER A 105 10.47 7.70 -0.80
C SER A 105 11.25 6.40 -0.99
N VAL A 106 10.70 5.42 -1.72
CA VAL A 106 11.43 4.21 -2.12
C VAL A 106 12.61 4.58 -3.02
N SER A 107 12.39 5.42 -4.03
CA SER A 107 13.48 5.91 -4.91
C SER A 107 14.56 6.65 -4.10
N ALA A 108 14.16 7.52 -3.19
CA ALA A 108 15.09 8.24 -2.31
C ALA A 108 15.87 7.29 -1.39
N ALA A 109 15.23 6.26 -0.83
CA ALA A 109 15.89 5.26 0.01
C ALA A 109 16.90 4.41 -0.78
N LEU A 110 16.64 4.17 -2.07
CA LEU A 110 17.56 3.48 -2.99
C LEU A 110 18.67 4.41 -3.51
N GLY A 111 18.61 5.73 -3.27
CA GLY A 111 19.57 6.72 -3.74
C GLY A 111 19.45 7.04 -5.23
N VAL A 112 18.26 6.88 -5.82
CA VAL A 112 17.96 7.17 -7.23
C VAL A 112 16.90 8.25 -7.35
N ARG A 113 16.74 8.83 -8.55
CA ARG A 113 15.72 9.85 -8.80
C ARG A 113 14.33 9.23 -8.92
N ASP A 114 13.30 9.99 -8.50
CA ASP A 114 11.90 9.67 -8.70
C ASP A 114 11.46 9.95 -10.14
N SER A 115 12.00 9.17 -11.07
CA SER A 115 11.82 9.29 -12.54
C SER A 115 11.92 7.92 -13.24
N ASN A 116 11.40 6.88 -12.60
CA ASN A 116 11.50 5.48 -13.04
C ASN A 116 12.96 4.98 -13.17
N GLU A 117 13.90 5.55 -12.41
CA GLU A 117 15.27 5.01 -12.35
C GLU A 117 15.32 3.68 -11.60
N ALA A 118 14.55 3.53 -10.53
CA ALA A 118 14.35 2.23 -9.89
C ALA A 118 13.55 1.33 -10.84
N SER A 119 14.04 0.12 -11.10
CA SER A 119 13.26 -0.86 -11.85
C SER A 119 12.07 -1.36 -11.03
N TRP A 120 11.00 -1.78 -11.72
CA TRP A 120 9.86 -2.38 -11.03
C TRP A 120 10.25 -3.60 -10.17
N THR A 121 11.33 -4.32 -10.50
CA THR A 121 11.82 -5.46 -9.72
C THR A 121 12.49 -5.04 -8.42
N GLN A 122 13.25 -3.95 -8.42
CA GLN A 122 13.82 -3.37 -7.19
C GLN A 122 12.71 -2.87 -6.25
N VAL A 123 11.70 -2.18 -6.80
CA VAL A 123 10.54 -1.75 -6.01
C VAL A 123 9.80 -2.96 -5.44
N LEU A 124 9.61 -4.02 -6.23
CA LEU A 124 8.93 -5.24 -5.80
C LEU A 124 9.67 -5.96 -4.65
N GLU A 125 11.02 -5.95 -4.65
CA GLU A 125 11.81 -6.48 -3.52
C GLU A 125 11.57 -5.69 -2.23
N VAL A 126 11.54 -4.36 -2.31
CA VAL A 126 11.22 -3.51 -1.16
C VAL A 126 9.81 -3.80 -0.64
N LEU A 127 8.83 -3.94 -1.52
CA LEU A 127 7.45 -4.25 -1.17
C LEU A 127 7.29 -5.61 -0.49
N GLU A 128 8.07 -6.61 -0.88
CA GLU A 128 8.08 -7.94 -0.25
C GLU A 128 8.46 -7.81 1.24
N PHE A 129 9.55 -7.11 1.55
CA PHE A 129 9.94 -6.84 2.95
C PHE A 129 8.89 -6.02 3.72
N MET A 130 8.21 -5.08 3.07
CA MET A 130 7.14 -4.32 3.71
C MET A 130 5.93 -5.23 4.00
N ALA A 131 5.56 -6.10 3.07
CA ALA A 131 4.45 -7.03 3.23
C ALA A 131 4.71 -8.07 4.32
N ASP A 132 5.95 -8.55 4.45
CA ASP A 132 6.37 -9.47 5.50
C ASP A 132 6.39 -8.81 6.89
N ALA A 133 6.72 -7.51 6.94
CA ALA A 133 6.82 -6.77 8.19
C ALA A 133 5.48 -6.34 8.78
N THR A 134 4.39 -6.32 7.99
CA THR A 134 3.09 -5.77 8.41
C THR A 134 1.92 -6.69 8.09
N SER A 135 0.86 -6.58 8.87
CA SER A 135 -0.43 -7.25 8.63
C SER A 135 -1.46 -6.35 7.95
N ILE A 136 -1.24 -5.02 7.93
CA ILE A 136 -2.15 -4.06 7.31
C ILE A 136 -1.97 -4.00 5.78
N PRO A 137 -3.02 -3.63 5.02
CA PRO A 137 -2.94 -3.56 3.56
C PRO A 137 -1.95 -2.51 3.06
N ILE A 138 -1.31 -2.81 1.92
CA ILE A 138 -0.38 -1.91 1.24
C ILE A 138 -0.97 -1.51 -0.10
N LEU A 139 -1.11 -0.20 -0.33
CA LEU A 139 -1.33 0.42 -1.64
C LEU A 139 0.02 0.92 -2.16
N VAL A 140 0.48 0.40 -3.29
CA VAL A 140 1.77 0.80 -3.86
C VAL A 140 1.60 1.91 -4.91
N ASP A 141 2.43 2.93 -4.85
CA ASP A 141 2.67 3.88 -5.92
C ASP A 141 3.57 3.22 -6.97
N ALA A 142 2.98 2.82 -8.09
CA ALA A 142 3.67 2.14 -9.18
C ALA A 142 3.93 3.08 -10.37
N ASP A 143 4.06 4.38 -10.10
CA ASP A 143 4.35 5.38 -11.12
C ASP A 143 3.38 5.26 -12.31
N THR A 144 3.89 5.15 -13.53
CA THR A 144 3.09 4.97 -14.77
C THR A 144 2.78 3.50 -15.10
N GLY A 145 3.07 2.54 -14.17
CA GLY A 145 2.97 1.10 -14.41
C GLY A 145 4.22 0.49 -15.06
N TYR A 146 5.35 1.21 -15.03
CA TYR A 146 6.70 0.80 -15.47
C TYR A 146 6.78 0.36 -16.94
N GLY A 147 6.02 0.99 -17.80
CA GLY A 147 6.06 0.74 -19.26
C GLY A 147 4.67 0.59 -19.88
N ASN A 148 4.52 -0.33 -20.82
CA ASN A 148 3.26 -0.56 -21.50
C ASN A 148 2.33 -1.53 -20.73
N PHE A 149 1.17 -1.85 -21.32
CA PHE A 149 0.19 -2.73 -20.73
C PHE A 149 0.72 -4.14 -20.36
N ASN A 150 1.69 -4.69 -21.10
CA ASN A 150 2.32 -5.98 -20.78
C ASN A 150 3.16 -5.92 -19.51
N ASN A 151 3.87 -4.80 -19.30
CA ASN A 151 4.64 -4.57 -18.08
C ASN A 151 3.69 -4.48 -16.88
N PHE A 152 2.60 -3.72 -17.02
CA PHE A 152 1.63 -3.55 -15.96
C PHE A 152 0.89 -4.85 -15.61
N ARG A 153 0.46 -5.63 -16.60
CA ARG A 153 -0.11 -6.97 -16.39
C ARG A 153 0.80 -7.86 -15.53
N ARG A 154 2.09 -7.88 -15.87
CA ARG A 154 3.06 -8.67 -15.12
C ARG A 154 3.24 -8.14 -13.70
N LEU A 155 3.30 -6.83 -13.53
CA LEU A 155 3.41 -6.18 -12.22
C LEU A 155 2.23 -6.58 -11.32
N VAL A 156 0.98 -6.45 -11.80
CA VAL A 156 -0.23 -6.84 -11.03
C VAL A 156 -0.13 -8.28 -10.52
N ASN A 157 0.21 -9.22 -11.39
CA ASN A 157 0.40 -10.61 -10.98
C ASN A 157 1.47 -10.76 -9.88
N LYS A 158 2.56 -10.00 -9.96
CA LYS A 158 3.65 -10.07 -8.99
C LYS A 158 3.32 -9.40 -7.67
N LEU A 159 2.55 -8.33 -7.68
CA LEU A 159 2.04 -7.66 -6.49
C LEU A 159 1.11 -8.58 -5.69
N ILE A 160 0.16 -9.22 -6.36
CA ILE A 160 -0.77 -10.17 -5.72
C ILE A 160 -0.01 -11.35 -5.10
N GLN A 161 0.99 -11.90 -5.80
CA GLN A 161 1.84 -12.99 -5.29
C GLN A 161 2.65 -12.61 -4.04
N ARG A 162 2.81 -11.31 -3.74
CA ARG A 162 3.53 -10.77 -2.59
C ARG A 162 2.62 -10.13 -1.55
N ASP A 163 1.35 -10.49 -1.57
CA ASP A 163 0.35 -10.03 -0.60
C ASP A 163 0.21 -8.49 -0.55
N ILE A 164 0.45 -7.82 -1.68
CA ILE A 164 0.15 -6.40 -1.86
C ILE A 164 -1.33 -6.26 -2.18
N ALA A 165 -2.00 -5.31 -1.52
CA ALA A 165 -3.45 -5.20 -1.57
C ALA A 165 -3.97 -4.41 -2.76
N ALA A 166 -3.22 -3.40 -3.20
CA ALA A 166 -3.64 -2.50 -4.27
C ALA A 166 -2.45 -1.83 -4.95
N VAL A 167 -2.70 -1.33 -6.15
CA VAL A 167 -1.73 -0.58 -6.95
C VAL A 167 -2.32 0.72 -7.45
N CYS A 168 -1.55 1.81 -7.36
CA CYS A 168 -1.85 3.08 -7.97
C CYS A 168 -0.94 3.31 -9.17
N ILE A 169 -1.52 3.69 -10.33
CA ILE A 169 -0.76 4.12 -11.51
C ILE A 169 -1.23 5.50 -11.97
N GLU A 170 -0.30 6.33 -12.43
CA GLU A 170 -0.57 7.68 -12.89
C GLU A 170 -0.53 7.81 -14.42
N ASP A 171 -1.33 8.72 -14.96
CA ASP A 171 -1.49 8.96 -16.40
C ASP A 171 -0.43 9.89 -17.00
N LYS A 172 0.79 9.89 -16.47
CA LYS A 172 1.95 10.52 -17.10
C LYS A 172 2.57 9.64 -18.17
N LEU A 173 3.34 10.27 -19.05
CA LEU A 173 4.18 9.51 -19.99
C LEU A 173 5.31 8.79 -19.26
N PHE A 174 5.63 7.58 -19.71
CA PHE A 174 6.82 6.85 -19.26
C PHE A 174 8.07 7.27 -20.09
N PRO A 175 9.23 7.50 -19.44
CA PRO A 175 9.47 7.60 -18.01
C PRO A 175 8.87 8.88 -17.41
N LYS A 176 8.33 8.77 -16.19
CA LYS A 176 7.71 9.92 -15.53
C LYS A 176 8.72 10.99 -15.13
N THR A 177 8.21 12.20 -14.91
CA THR A 177 8.88 13.26 -14.17
C THR A 177 8.17 13.49 -12.84
N ASN A 178 8.91 13.84 -11.78
CA ASN A 178 8.30 14.14 -10.48
C ASN A 178 7.27 15.28 -10.62
N SER A 179 6.09 15.12 -10.02
CA SER A 179 4.94 16.03 -10.16
C SER A 179 5.21 17.45 -9.63
N PHE A 180 6.21 17.61 -8.77
CA PHE A 180 6.57 18.91 -8.19
C PHE A 180 7.74 19.60 -8.91
N LEU A 181 8.29 18.99 -9.97
CA LEU A 181 9.43 19.51 -10.72
C LEU A 181 9.01 19.96 -12.13
N GLY A 182 9.27 21.23 -12.41
CA GLY A 182 9.05 21.81 -13.74
C GLY A 182 7.58 22.10 -14.05
N SER A 183 7.37 22.77 -15.20
CA SER A 183 6.03 23.12 -15.71
C SER A 183 5.55 22.19 -16.82
N ASN A 184 6.45 21.45 -17.46
CA ASN A 184 6.10 20.51 -18.52
C ASN A 184 5.86 19.12 -17.96
N GLN A 185 4.59 18.76 -17.82
CA GLN A 185 4.12 17.48 -17.30
C GLN A 185 3.29 16.77 -18.37
N PRO A 186 3.94 16.08 -19.34
CA PRO A 186 3.21 15.42 -20.42
C PRO A 186 2.39 14.24 -19.88
N LEU A 187 1.14 14.16 -20.32
CA LEU A 187 0.23 13.07 -19.95
C LEU A 187 0.14 12.06 -21.10
N ALA A 188 -0.12 10.82 -20.72
CA ALA A 188 -0.41 9.73 -21.65
C ALA A 188 -1.74 9.97 -22.37
N ASP A 189 -1.88 9.36 -23.54
CA ASP A 189 -3.17 9.25 -24.22
C ASP A 189 -4.16 8.50 -23.31
N VAL A 190 -5.41 8.95 -23.32
CA VAL A 190 -6.46 8.40 -22.43
C VAL A 190 -6.76 6.95 -22.77
N ASP A 191 -6.85 6.62 -24.08
CA ASP A 191 -7.17 5.26 -24.52
C ASP A 191 -6.03 4.29 -24.20
N GLU A 192 -4.76 4.75 -24.33
CA GLU A 192 -3.60 3.96 -23.92
C GLU A 192 -3.65 3.65 -22.42
N PHE A 193 -3.93 4.65 -21.59
CA PHE A 193 -4.01 4.47 -20.14
C PHE A 193 -5.21 3.60 -19.74
N CYS A 194 -6.37 3.78 -20.37
CA CYS A 194 -7.53 2.88 -20.23
C CYS A 194 -7.18 1.43 -20.60
N GLY A 195 -6.46 1.23 -21.69
CA GLY A 195 -5.96 -0.09 -22.10
C GLY A 195 -5.04 -0.73 -21.06
N LYS A 196 -4.21 0.08 -20.39
CA LYS A 196 -3.36 -0.37 -19.30
C LYS A 196 -4.17 -0.80 -18.08
N ILE A 197 -5.19 -0.02 -17.68
CA ILE A 197 -6.11 -0.38 -16.58
C ILE A 197 -6.82 -1.70 -16.89
N LYS A 198 -7.43 -1.85 -18.06
CA LYS A 198 -8.11 -3.08 -18.49
C LYS A 198 -7.18 -4.28 -18.43
N ALA A 199 -5.97 -4.15 -18.95
CA ALA A 199 -4.96 -5.22 -18.93
C ALA A 199 -4.56 -5.62 -17.50
N GLY A 200 -4.52 -4.68 -16.57
CA GLY A 200 -4.32 -4.95 -15.15
C GLY A 200 -5.50 -5.68 -14.51
N LYS A 201 -6.73 -5.25 -14.80
CA LYS A 201 -7.97 -5.90 -14.33
C LYS A 201 -8.08 -7.33 -14.83
N ASP A 202 -7.79 -7.58 -16.12
CA ASP A 202 -7.79 -8.92 -16.70
C ASP A 202 -6.72 -9.85 -16.12
N ALA A 203 -5.64 -9.28 -15.59
CA ALA A 203 -4.52 -10.03 -15.03
C ALA A 203 -4.69 -10.36 -13.55
N GLN A 204 -5.59 -9.70 -12.83
CA GLN A 204 -5.75 -9.96 -11.40
C GLN A 204 -6.34 -11.34 -11.14
N SER A 205 -5.71 -12.08 -10.23
CA SER A 205 -6.14 -13.43 -9.81
C SER A 205 -6.99 -13.40 -8.53
N HIS A 206 -7.27 -12.21 -8.01
CA HIS A 206 -8.05 -11.98 -6.80
C HIS A 206 -8.97 -10.78 -7.00
N ASP A 207 -10.27 -10.97 -6.87
CA ASP A 207 -11.29 -9.95 -7.20
C ASP A 207 -11.20 -8.69 -6.30
N ASP A 208 -10.71 -8.86 -5.07
CA ASP A 208 -10.53 -7.76 -4.11
C ASP A 208 -9.25 -6.95 -4.31
N PHE A 209 -8.33 -7.37 -5.18
CA PHE A 209 -7.18 -6.55 -5.53
C PHE A 209 -7.65 -5.27 -6.21
N CYS A 210 -7.18 -4.09 -5.78
CA CYS A 210 -7.65 -2.81 -6.30
C CYS A 210 -6.62 -2.14 -7.21
N ILE A 211 -7.11 -1.53 -8.30
CA ILE A 211 -6.34 -0.65 -9.18
C ILE A 211 -6.87 0.77 -9.02
N ILE A 212 -6.02 1.66 -8.53
CA ILE A 212 -6.31 3.09 -8.36
C ILE A 212 -5.70 3.84 -9.52
N ALA A 213 -6.53 4.57 -10.26
CA ALA A 213 -6.08 5.44 -11.35
C ALA A 213 -5.79 6.83 -10.82
N ARG A 214 -4.53 7.28 -10.92
CA ARG A 214 -4.12 8.62 -10.54
C ARG A 214 -4.19 9.56 -11.73
N VAL A 215 -4.98 10.62 -11.55
CA VAL A 215 -5.20 11.67 -12.55
C VAL A 215 -4.26 12.84 -12.27
N GLU A 216 -3.34 13.11 -13.21
CA GLU A 216 -2.36 14.18 -13.11
C GLU A 216 -2.74 15.44 -13.92
N ALA A 217 -3.97 15.55 -14.39
CA ALA A 217 -4.42 16.68 -15.22
C ALA A 217 -4.32 18.04 -14.48
N LEU A 218 -4.61 18.10 -13.17
CA LEU A 218 -4.43 19.32 -12.36
C LEU A 218 -2.95 19.66 -12.20
N ILE A 219 -2.09 18.69 -12.00
CA ILE A 219 -0.63 18.85 -11.95
C ILE A 219 -0.08 19.41 -13.26
N ALA A 220 -0.61 18.90 -14.40
CA ALA A 220 -0.25 19.37 -15.73
C ALA A 220 -0.82 20.75 -16.10
N GLY A 221 -1.73 21.27 -15.27
CA GLY A 221 -2.40 22.56 -15.52
C GLY A 221 -3.48 22.49 -16.61
N TRP A 222 -4.06 21.31 -16.84
CA TRP A 222 -5.11 21.10 -17.85
C TRP A 222 -6.52 21.36 -17.32
N GLY A 223 -6.66 21.61 -16.01
CA GLY A 223 -7.88 22.05 -15.36
C GLY A 223 -8.86 20.94 -14.99
N LEU A 224 -9.96 21.35 -14.33
CA LEU A 224 -10.92 20.46 -13.73
C LEU A 224 -11.67 19.61 -14.77
N ASP A 225 -12.13 20.22 -15.88
CA ASP A 225 -12.89 19.51 -16.92
C ASP A 225 -12.11 18.32 -17.49
N GLU A 226 -10.80 18.51 -17.75
CA GLU A 226 -9.95 17.43 -18.24
C GLU A 226 -9.69 16.39 -17.15
N ALA A 227 -9.55 16.80 -15.89
CA ALA A 227 -9.40 15.87 -14.77
C ALA A 227 -10.64 14.97 -14.63
N LEU A 228 -11.84 15.53 -14.72
CA LEU A 228 -13.11 14.79 -14.68
C LEU A 228 -13.27 13.87 -15.89
N ARG A 229 -12.97 14.35 -17.10
CA ARG A 229 -13.04 13.56 -18.33
C ARG A 229 -12.12 12.32 -18.26
N ARG A 230 -10.91 12.48 -17.76
CA ARG A 230 -9.96 11.38 -17.57
C ARG A 230 -10.42 10.42 -16.49
N ALA A 231 -10.84 10.94 -15.34
CA ALA A 231 -11.37 10.14 -14.24
C ALA A 231 -12.54 9.25 -14.69
N GLU A 232 -13.50 9.79 -15.47
CA GLU A 232 -14.63 9.04 -16.02
C GLU A 232 -14.14 7.90 -16.91
N ALA A 233 -13.26 8.18 -17.87
CA ALA A 233 -12.71 7.17 -18.78
C ALA A 233 -11.99 6.05 -18.02
N TYR A 234 -11.24 6.39 -16.96
CA TYR A 234 -10.50 5.42 -16.15
C TYR A 234 -11.43 4.57 -15.27
N TYR A 235 -12.48 5.18 -14.73
CA TYR A 235 -13.54 4.45 -14.03
C TYR A 235 -14.23 3.47 -14.96
N GLU A 236 -14.65 3.90 -16.16
CA GLU A 236 -15.26 3.03 -17.17
C GLU A 236 -14.30 1.92 -17.66
N ALA A 237 -13.00 2.17 -17.62
CA ALA A 237 -11.97 1.17 -17.91
C ALA A 237 -11.80 0.13 -16.79
N GLY A 238 -12.42 0.33 -15.62
CA GLY A 238 -12.47 -0.61 -14.50
C GLY A 238 -11.55 -0.24 -13.32
N ALA A 239 -11.08 1.01 -13.22
CA ALA A 239 -10.39 1.47 -12.01
C ALA A 239 -11.32 1.36 -10.79
N ASP A 240 -10.80 0.84 -9.67
CA ASP A 240 -11.56 0.66 -8.43
C ASP A 240 -11.69 1.96 -7.62
N GLY A 241 -10.88 2.95 -7.93
CA GLY A 241 -10.92 4.29 -7.34
C GLY A 241 -10.06 5.27 -8.14
N ILE A 242 -10.28 6.56 -7.91
CA ILE A 242 -9.54 7.65 -8.54
C ILE A 242 -8.67 8.34 -7.49
N LEU A 243 -7.37 8.48 -7.77
CA LEU A 243 -6.52 9.38 -7.00
C LEU A 243 -6.41 10.70 -7.76
N ILE A 244 -6.95 11.77 -7.17
CA ILE A 244 -6.81 13.13 -7.71
C ILE A 244 -5.66 13.85 -7.01
N HIS A 245 -4.78 14.46 -7.78
CA HIS A 245 -3.57 15.07 -7.27
C HIS A 245 -3.47 16.55 -7.68
N SER A 246 -3.13 17.42 -6.71
CA SER A 246 -2.90 18.84 -6.92
C SER A 246 -1.58 19.27 -6.28
N LYS A 247 -0.92 20.26 -6.90
CA LYS A 247 0.29 20.92 -6.38
C LYS A 247 0.00 22.24 -5.67
N GLU A 248 -1.25 22.65 -5.64
CA GLU A 248 -1.66 23.88 -4.98
C GLU A 248 -1.53 23.78 -3.44
N SER A 249 -1.31 24.92 -2.79
CA SER A 249 -1.17 25.00 -1.34
C SER A 249 -2.50 25.00 -0.57
N VAL A 250 -3.61 25.01 -1.30
CA VAL A 250 -4.99 24.96 -0.82
C VAL A 250 -5.72 23.80 -1.49
N ALA A 251 -6.76 23.28 -0.84
CA ALA A 251 -7.48 22.09 -1.33
C ALA A 251 -8.60 22.41 -2.35
N ASP A 252 -8.71 23.65 -2.83
CA ASP A 252 -9.86 24.08 -3.63
C ASP A 252 -10.07 23.25 -4.90
N GLU A 253 -8.99 22.89 -5.61
CA GLU A 253 -9.07 22.03 -6.79
C GLU A 253 -9.56 20.60 -6.44
N ILE A 254 -9.11 20.07 -5.29
CA ILE A 254 -9.51 18.76 -4.81
C ILE A 254 -10.99 18.76 -4.41
N LEU A 255 -11.44 19.78 -3.67
CA LEU A 255 -12.83 19.91 -3.26
C LEU A 255 -13.75 20.12 -4.45
N ALA A 256 -13.37 20.96 -5.43
CA ALA A 256 -14.12 21.13 -6.67
C ALA A 256 -14.23 19.81 -7.46
N PHE A 257 -13.14 19.05 -7.56
CA PHE A 257 -13.18 17.74 -8.21
C PHE A 257 -14.13 16.78 -7.48
N THR A 258 -14.04 16.67 -6.15
CA THR A 258 -14.87 15.73 -5.37
C THR A 258 -16.35 16.11 -5.42
N GLU A 259 -16.69 17.38 -5.44
CA GLU A 259 -18.06 17.87 -5.60
C GLU A 259 -18.66 17.43 -6.94
N GLU A 260 -17.96 17.64 -8.05
CA GLU A 260 -18.41 17.27 -9.40
C GLU A 260 -18.36 15.75 -9.65
N TRP A 261 -17.35 15.07 -9.06
CA TRP A 261 -17.24 13.62 -9.15
C TRP A 261 -18.35 12.92 -8.39
N ALA A 262 -18.84 13.53 -7.34
CA ALA A 262 -19.86 13.00 -6.45
C ALA A 262 -19.50 11.57 -5.95
N ASN A 263 -20.45 10.65 -5.96
CA ASN A 263 -20.24 9.28 -5.47
C ASN A 263 -20.07 8.25 -6.60
N ARG A 264 -19.48 8.63 -7.75
CA ARG A 264 -19.29 7.69 -8.88
C ARG A 264 -18.34 6.55 -8.51
N SER A 265 -17.23 6.86 -7.88
CA SER A 265 -16.28 5.88 -7.31
C SER A 265 -15.52 6.48 -6.14
N PRO A 266 -14.86 5.64 -5.31
CA PRO A 266 -13.99 6.11 -4.24
C PRO A 266 -12.90 7.07 -4.74
N VAL A 267 -12.59 8.09 -3.92
CA VAL A 267 -11.55 9.07 -4.20
C VAL A 267 -10.43 8.96 -3.18
N VAL A 268 -9.19 8.95 -3.66
CA VAL A 268 -7.97 9.00 -2.86
C VAL A 268 -7.32 10.36 -3.04
N ILE A 269 -6.85 10.98 -1.97
CA ILE A 269 -6.16 12.27 -1.99
C ILE A 269 -4.80 12.20 -1.32
N VAL A 270 -3.89 13.10 -1.72
CA VAL A 270 -2.53 13.21 -1.17
C VAL A 270 -2.30 14.64 -0.69
N PRO A 271 -2.63 14.98 0.58
CA PRO A 271 -2.65 16.35 1.08
C PRO A 271 -1.27 16.93 1.41
N THR A 272 -0.22 16.52 0.69
CA THR A 272 1.17 16.93 0.92
C THR A 272 1.36 18.46 0.83
N LYS A 273 0.67 19.11 -0.10
CA LYS A 273 0.81 20.56 -0.32
C LYS A 273 -0.24 21.38 0.42
N TYR A 274 -1.43 20.87 0.60
CA TYR A 274 -2.56 21.53 1.25
C TYR A 274 -2.82 21.01 2.68
N TYR A 275 -1.73 20.67 3.37
CA TYR A 275 -1.74 20.13 4.75
C TYR A 275 -2.37 21.07 5.79
N ALA A 276 -2.51 22.35 5.47
CA ALA A 276 -3.19 23.32 6.34
C ALA A 276 -4.73 23.21 6.28
N THR A 277 -5.28 22.47 5.29
CA THR A 277 -6.71 22.24 5.20
C THR A 277 -7.17 21.29 6.32
N PRO A 278 -8.16 21.68 7.14
CA PRO A 278 -8.64 20.84 8.21
C PRO A 278 -9.18 19.51 7.68
N THR A 279 -8.81 18.40 8.33
CA THR A 279 -9.24 17.05 7.95
C THR A 279 -10.77 16.89 7.85
N GLN A 280 -11.52 17.67 8.67
CA GLN A 280 -12.98 17.66 8.63
C GLN A 280 -13.54 18.01 7.25
N ARG A 281 -12.86 18.88 6.48
CA ARG A 281 -13.26 19.25 5.11
C ARG A 281 -13.19 18.10 4.10
N PHE A 282 -12.45 17.05 4.42
CA PHE A 282 -12.34 15.84 3.58
C PHE A 282 -13.30 14.72 4.03
N ARG A 283 -14.05 14.94 5.11
CA ARG A 283 -15.08 14.01 5.62
C ARG A 283 -16.50 14.43 5.26
N GLU A 284 -16.66 15.66 4.79
CA GLU A 284 -17.91 16.24 4.31
C GLU A 284 -18.20 15.86 2.85
#